data_78a977fc51660ac40564d9785a19924a
#
_entry.id   78a977fc51660ac40564d9785a19924a
#
_cell.length_a   1.000
_cell.length_b   1.000
_cell.length_c   1.000
_cell.angle_alpha   90.00
_cell.angle_beta   90.00
_cell.angle_gamma   90.00
#
_symmetry.space_group_name_H-M   'P 1'
#
loop_
_entity.id
_entity.type
_entity.pdbx_description
1 polymer ?
#
loop_
_entity_poly.entity_id
_entity_poly.type
_entity_poly.pdbx_seq_one_letter_code
_entity_poly.pdbx_strand_id
1 'polypeptide(L)'
;MAKTKLKRRKLVKKSSAADATPKIEKKLKKKQKKKTKLSKSGSDSDSDLNTKILTLLEPFSKDQLITLVTDLSLSHSSLFSLLKSAADRDISHRKIFVHGLAWDSTRQSIESVFGAYGEIEELNVVNDRNTGKCKGYAFITYKTRKSAKKLLKNPRVRVGNRITSCQLASEGPAAPGAAG
;
A
#
# COMPACT_ATOMS: atom_id res chain seq x y z
N MET A 1 -48.50 20.02 39.96
CA MET A 1 -49.39 20.74 39.01
C MET A 1 -48.51 21.51 38.05
N ALA A 2 -48.63 21.27 36.82
CA ALA A 2 -48.65 22.13 35.68
C ALA A 2 -48.23 21.36 34.41
N LYS A 3 -49.27 21.18 33.63
CA LYS A 3 -49.26 20.66 32.23
C LYS A 3 -48.74 21.75 31.30
N THR A 4 -48.06 21.41 30.23
CA THR A 4 -48.14 22.12 28.92
C THR A 4 -47.42 21.30 27.85
N LYS A 5 -48.15 20.67 27.04
CA LYS A 5 -48.66 20.96 25.68
C LYS A 5 -47.63 20.66 24.55
N LEU A 6 -47.89 19.54 23.93
CA LEU A 6 -47.45 19.17 22.55
C LEU A 6 -47.90 20.24 21.55
N LYS A 7 -47.06 20.58 20.60
CA LYS A 7 -47.44 21.19 19.34
C LYS A 7 -46.91 20.40 18.14
N ARG A 8 -47.78 19.55 17.63
CA ARG A 8 -47.72 19.00 16.26
C ARG A 8 -47.80 20.13 15.25
N ARG A 9 -46.91 20.15 14.26
CA ARG A 9 -47.19 20.87 13.01
C ARG A 9 -47.01 19.94 11.82
N LYS A 10 -48.09 19.89 11.08
CA LYS A 10 -48.43 19.10 9.91
C LYS A 10 -47.52 19.30 8.69
N LEU A 11 -47.41 18.20 7.94
CA LEU A 11 -47.05 18.12 6.53
C LEU A 11 -47.78 19.16 5.65
N VAL A 12 -47.06 19.69 4.68
CA VAL A 12 -47.64 20.03 3.36
C VAL A 12 -46.69 19.52 2.28
N LYS A 13 -47.22 18.55 1.53
CA LYS A 13 -46.75 18.17 0.20
C LYS A 13 -47.06 19.28 -0.79
N LYS A 14 -46.14 19.63 -1.68
CA LYS A 14 -46.51 20.06 -3.03
C LYS A 14 -45.40 19.69 -4.04
N SER A 15 -45.84 18.95 -5.00
CA SER A 15 -45.22 18.50 -6.23
C SER A 15 -45.09 19.62 -7.26
N SER A 16 -44.08 19.53 -8.12
CA SER A 16 -44.05 19.70 -9.59
C SER A 16 -42.66 20.14 -10.00
N ALA A 17 -41.92 19.29 -10.67
CA ALA A 17 -41.85 19.07 -12.08
C ALA A 17 -41.08 20.13 -12.88
N ALA A 18 -40.10 19.61 -13.60
CA ALA A 18 -39.63 19.98 -14.92
C ALA A 18 -38.39 20.87 -15.05
N ASP A 19 -37.35 20.20 -15.55
CA ASP A 19 -36.64 20.54 -16.78
C ASP A 19 -35.71 21.78 -16.80
N ALA A 20 -34.42 21.49 -16.69
CA ALA A 20 -33.36 22.24 -17.40
C ALA A 20 -31.96 21.63 -17.24
N THR A 21 -31.70 20.52 -17.88
CA THR A 21 -30.32 20.20 -18.29
C THR A 21 -30.35 19.57 -19.67
N PRO A 22 -29.85 20.25 -20.70
CA PRO A 22 -28.66 19.75 -21.33
C PRO A 22 -27.82 20.83 -22.07
N LYS A 23 -27.16 21.70 -21.36
CA LYS A 23 -26.24 22.66 -22.01
C LYS A 23 -24.83 22.69 -21.44
N ILE A 24 -24.57 22.04 -20.32
CA ILE A 24 -23.25 22.07 -19.64
C ILE A 24 -22.37 20.91 -20.11
N GLU A 25 -22.93 19.75 -20.43
CA GLU A 25 -22.11 18.58 -20.88
C GLU A 25 -21.48 18.75 -22.28
N LYS A 26 -22.08 19.52 -23.18
CA LYS A 26 -21.48 19.75 -24.52
C LYS A 26 -20.26 20.68 -24.50
N LYS A 27 -20.12 21.52 -23.46
CA LYS A 27 -18.98 22.44 -23.32
C LYS A 27 -17.75 21.77 -22.69
N LEU A 28 -17.94 20.77 -21.84
CA LEU A 28 -16.85 20.01 -21.25
C LEU A 28 -16.22 19.00 -22.24
N LYS A 29 -17.01 18.32 -23.07
CA LYS A 29 -16.47 17.41 -24.10
C LYS A 29 -15.69 18.10 -25.22
N LYS A 30 -15.97 19.39 -25.50
CA LYS A 30 -15.21 20.17 -26.51
C LYS A 30 -13.88 20.71 -25.98
N LYS A 31 -13.71 20.82 -24.64
CA LYS A 31 -12.45 21.26 -24.01
C LYS A 31 -11.46 20.09 -23.80
N GLN A 32 -11.96 18.86 -23.66
CA GLN A 32 -11.10 17.67 -23.57
C GLN A 32 -10.55 17.23 -24.95
N LYS A 33 -11.27 17.49 -26.05
CA LYS A 33 -10.83 17.12 -27.40
C LYS A 33 -9.77 18.05 -27.99
N LYS A 34 -9.48 19.21 -27.33
CA LYS A 34 -8.46 20.18 -27.79
C LYS A 34 -7.12 20.07 -27.02
N LYS A 35 -7.06 19.20 -25.96
CA LYS A 35 -5.85 19.00 -25.15
C LYS A 35 -5.06 17.73 -25.50
N THR A 36 -5.55 16.94 -26.47
CA THR A 36 -4.92 15.68 -26.91
C THR A 36 -4.26 15.78 -28.30
N LYS A 37 -3.97 16.99 -28.79
CA LYS A 37 -3.34 17.16 -30.11
C LYS A 37 -1.97 17.88 -30.10
N LEU A 38 -1.32 17.96 -28.91
CA LEU A 38 0.03 18.54 -28.84
C LEU A 38 0.91 17.71 -27.88
N SER A 39 1.26 16.50 -28.28
CA SER A 39 2.44 15.75 -27.84
C SER A 39 2.49 14.39 -28.56
N LYS A 40 2.64 14.43 -29.87
CA LYS A 40 2.92 13.22 -30.65
C LYS A 40 4.14 13.52 -31.54
N SER A 41 5.28 13.66 -30.85
CA SER A 41 6.60 13.63 -31.48
C SER A 41 7.61 13.26 -30.39
N GLY A 42 7.85 11.98 -30.18
CA GLY A 42 8.84 11.48 -29.21
C GLY A 42 8.63 10.05 -28.73
N SER A 43 7.64 9.29 -29.24
CA SER A 43 7.32 7.96 -28.70
C SER A 43 7.86 6.77 -29.49
N ASP A 44 8.37 6.96 -30.69
CA ASP A 44 8.80 5.81 -31.53
C ASP A 44 10.24 5.38 -31.22
N SER A 45 11.11 6.30 -30.76
CA SER A 45 12.49 5.97 -30.38
C SER A 45 12.60 5.30 -29.02
N ASP A 46 11.73 5.66 -28.05
CA ASP A 46 11.76 5.11 -26.69
C ASP A 46 11.21 3.67 -26.65
N SER A 47 10.20 3.36 -27.47
CA SER A 47 9.67 1.99 -27.59
C SER A 47 10.70 1.04 -28.21
N ASP A 48 11.45 1.51 -29.22
CA ASP A 48 12.50 0.73 -29.86
C ASP A 48 13.69 0.47 -28.92
N LEU A 49 14.12 1.49 -28.16
CA LEU A 49 15.16 1.35 -27.14
C LEU A 49 14.75 0.40 -26.02
N ASN A 50 13.51 0.50 -25.56
CA ASN A 50 12.99 -0.39 -24.53
C ASN A 50 12.98 -1.85 -25.00
N THR A 51 12.51 -2.10 -26.22
CA THR A 51 12.50 -3.44 -26.82
C THR A 51 13.94 -4.00 -26.95
N LYS A 52 14.90 -3.20 -27.38
CA LYS A 52 16.31 -3.60 -27.45
C LYS A 52 16.88 -3.94 -26.07
N ILE A 53 16.59 -3.13 -25.04
CA ILE A 53 17.04 -3.39 -23.68
C ILE A 53 16.46 -4.70 -23.17
N LEU A 54 15.15 -4.93 -23.36
CA LEU A 54 14.50 -6.18 -22.92
C LEU A 54 15.12 -7.40 -23.60
N THR A 55 15.35 -7.35 -24.91
CA THR A 55 15.98 -8.43 -25.67
C THR A 55 17.42 -8.72 -25.18
N LEU A 56 18.15 -7.70 -24.75
CA LEU A 56 19.50 -7.87 -24.20
C LEU A 56 19.46 -8.47 -22.79
N LEU A 57 18.42 -8.17 -21.99
CA LEU A 57 18.31 -8.66 -20.61
C LEU A 57 17.69 -10.05 -20.51
N GLU A 58 16.91 -10.49 -21.49
CA GLU A 58 16.17 -11.75 -21.47
C GLU A 58 17.05 -13.00 -21.19
N PRO A 59 18.27 -13.15 -21.78
CA PRO A 59 19.11 -14.33 -21.53
C PRO A 59 19.79 -14.35 -20.15
N PHE A 60 19.75 -13.26 -19.38
CA PHE A 60 20.41 -13.21 -18.08
C PHE A 60 19.58 -13.88 -17.00
N SER A 61 20.24 -14.68 -16.16
CA SER A 61 19.63 -15.18 -14.92
C SER A 61 19.40 -14.06 -13.90
N LYS A 62 18.53 -14.30 -12.93
CA LYS A 62 18.28 -13.35 -11.84
C LYS A 62 19.56 -12.91 -11.12
N ASP A 63 20.46 -13.86 -10.86
CA ASP A 63 21.70 -13.58 -10.13
C ASP A 63 22.68 -12.74 -10.98
N GLN A 64 22.75 -13.01 -12.26
CA GLN A 64 23.52 -12.20 -13.21
C GLN A 64 22.97 -10.76 -13.29
N LEU A 65 21.64 -10.59 -13.34
CA LEU A 65 21.01 -9.27 -13.31
C LEU A 65 21.30 -8.52 -12.01
N ILE A 66 21.26 -9.20 -10.87
CA ILE A 66 21.62 -8.61 -9.57
C ILE A 66 23.06 -8.11 -9.58
N THR A 67 24.00 -8.96 -10.05
CA THR A 67 25.41 -8.59 -10.15
C THR A 67 25.61 -7.38 -11.06
N LEU A 68 25.04 -7.42 -12.27
CA LEU A 68 25.14 -6.32 -13.24
C LEU A 68 24.59 -4.98 -12.68
N VAL A 69 23.40 -5.02 -12.06
CA VAL A 69 22.79 -3.83 -11.45
C VAL A 69 23.63 -3.31 -10.28
N THR A 70 24.24 -4.23 -9.50
CA THR A 70 25.11 -3.85 -8.39
C THR A 70 26.35 -3.12 -8.89
N ASP A 71 27.04 -3.67 -9.88
CA ASP A 71 28.26 -3.09 -10.45
C ASP A 71 27.98 -1.72 -11.09
N LEU A 72 26.89 -1.62 -11.85
CA LEU A 72 26.45 -0.34 -12.44
C LEU A 72 26.08 0.69 -11.34
N SER A 73 25.44 0.26 -10.25
CA SER A 73 25.08 1.16 -9.14
C SER A 73 26.29 1.62 -8.33
N LEU A 74 27.32 0.81 -8.22
CA LEU A 74 28.59 1.20 -7.60
C LEU A 74 29.37 2.18 -8.46
N SER A 75 29.31 2.03 -9.78
CA SER A 75 30.01 2.90 -10.73
C SER A 75 29.28 4.24 -10.94
N HIS A 76 27.95 4.27 -10.79
CA HIS A 76 27.10 5.43 -11.07
C HIS A 76 26.17 5.76 -9.91
N SER A 77 26.48 6.82 -9.18
CA SER A 77 25.68 7.28 -8.01
C SER A 77 24.22 7.62 -8.37
N SER A 78 23.96 8.08 -9.60
CA SER A 78 22.62 8.35 -10.10
C SER A 78 21.77 7.09 -10.20
N LEU A 79 22.33 5.97 -10.66
CA LEU A 79 21.64 4.67 -10.71
C LEU A 79 21.35 4.15 -9.32
N PHE A 80 22.28 4.28 -8.37
CA PHE A 80 22.03 3.95 -6.97
C PHE A 80 20.87 4.76 -6.37
N SER A 81 20.79 6.06 -6.66
CA SER A 81 19.70 6.92 -6.20
C SER A 81 18.35 6.50 -6.79
N LEU A 82 18.32 6.15 -8.08
CA LEU A 82 17.11 5.65 -8.74
C LEU A 82 16.66 4.31 -8.16
N LEU A 83 17.58 3.36 -7.99
CA LEU A 83 17.31 2.05 -7.40
C LEU A 83 16.77 2.18 -5.97
N LYS A 84 17.39 3.04 -5.16
CA LYS A 84 16.92 3.34 -3.82
C LYS A 84 15.52 3.94 -3.82
N SER A 85 15.26 4.91 -4.70
CA SER A 85 13.95 5.54 -4.84
C SER A 85 12.88 4.54 -5.28
N ALA A 86 13.19 3.65 -6.21
CA ALA A 86 12.30 2.58 -6.65
C ALA A 86 11.97 1.64 -5.49
N ALA A 87 12.99 1.18 -4.74
CA ALA A 87 12.81 0.32 -3.58
C ALA A 87 12.04 1.00 -2.43
N ASP A 88 12.16 2.32 -2.25
CA ASP A 88 11.43 3.06 -1.22
C ASP A 88 9.93 3.24 -1.58
N ARG A 89 9.58 3.23 -2.88
CA ARG A 89 8.18 3.27 -3.36
C ARG A 89 7.51 1.90 -3.31
N ASP A 90 8.27 0.84 -3.46
CA ASP A 90 7.72 -0.51 -3.54
C ASP A 90 7.18 -0.96 -2.17
N ILE A 91 5.91 -1.35 -2.16
CA ILE A 91 5.20 -1.85 -0.98
C ILE A 91 5.84 -3.14 -0.47
N SER A 92 6.41 -3.98 -1.34
CA SER A 92 7.05 -5.25 -0.95
C SER A 92 8.20 -5.05 0.05
N HIS A 93 8.89 -3.91 0.00
CA HIS A 93 9.94 -3.54 0.95
C HIS A 93 9.44 -2.86 2.23
N ARG A 94 8.14 -2.61 2.36
CA ARG A 94 7.50 -1.90 3.47
C ARG A 94 6.41 -2.72 4.15
N LYS A 95 5.97 -3.81 3.52
CA LYS A 95 4.93 -4.69 4.05
C LYS A 95 5.53 -5.80 4.89
N ILE A 96 5.12 -5.85 6.14
CA ILE A 96 5.58 -6.82 7.15
C ILE A 96 4.45 -7.81 7.44
N PHE A 97 4.80 -9.08 7.45
CA PHE A 97 3.97 -10.15 7.97
C PHE A 97 4.34 -10.40 9.43
N VAL A 98 3.35 -10.31 10.31
CA VAL A 98 3.49 -10.54 11.75
C VAL A 98 2.69 -11.78 12.10
N HIS A 99 3.32 -12.74 12.76
CA HIS A 99 2.67 -13.97 13.22
C HIS A 99 2.96 -14.26 14.69
N GLY A 100 2.15 -15.14 15.29
CA GLY A 100 2.23 -15.45 16.71
C GLY A 100 1.44 -14.48 17.60
N LEU A 101 0.53 -13.71 17.03
CA LEU A 101 -0.39 -12.84 17.77
C LEU A 101 -1.34 -13.68 18.63
N ALA A 102 -1.79 -13.12 19.75
CA ALA A 102 -2.82 -13.73 20.56
C ALA A 102 -4.20 -13.58 19.90
N TRP A 103 -5.12 -14.48 20.22
CA TRP A 103 -6.48 -14.46 19.65
C TRP A 103 -7.31 -13.25 20.09
N ASP A 104 -6.95 -12.68 21.23
CA ASP A 104 -7.52 -11.47 21.83
C ASP A 104 -6.77 -10.19 21.42
N SER A 105 -5.78 -10.30 20.53
CA SER A 105 -5.04 -9.13 20.02
C SER A 105 -5.97 -8.19 19.29
N THR A 106 -6.05 -6.97 19.77
CA THR A 106 -6.84 -5.91 19.13
C THR A 106 -5.99 -5.11 18.15
N ARG A 107 -6.64 -4.47 17.17
CA ARG A 107 -5.98 -3.55 16.25
C ARG A 107 -5.18 -2.48 17.00
N GLN A 108 -5.77 -1.91 18.06
CA GLN A 108 -5.13 -0.87 18.87
C GLN A 108 -3.87 -1.33 19.57
N SER A 109 -3.88 -2.55 20.16
CA SER A 109 -2.70 -3.10 20.82
C SER A 109 -1.55 -3.34 19.85
N ILE A 110 -1.85 -3.79 18.63
CA ILE A 110 -0.86 -3.98 17.58
C ILE A 110 -0.32 -2.63 17.09
N GLU A 111 -1.20 -1.67 16.83
CA GLU A 111 -0.84 -0.34 16.34
C GLU A 111 0.04 0.42 17.35
N SER A 112 -0.25 0.34 18.66
CA SER A 112 0.55 1.01 19.67
C SER A 112 1.97 0.43 19.79
N VAL A 113 2.13 -0.88 19.66
CA VAL A 113 3.43 -1.54 19.73
C VAL A 113 4.26 -1.29 18.46
N PHE A 114 3.65 -1.49 17.29
CA PHE A 114 4.36 -1.36 16.02
C PHE A 114 4.54 0.08 15.55
N GLY A 115 3.70 1.02 16.02
CA GLY A 115 3.84 2.45 15.80
C GLY A 115 5.15 3.03 16.36
N ALA A 116 5.75 2.42 17.38
CA ALA A 116 7.06 2.81 17.91
C ALA A 116 8.22 2.65 16.90
N TYR A 117 8.06 1.81 15.89
CA TYR A 117 9.05 1.60 14.83
C TYR A 117 8.91 2.61 13.69
N GLY A 118 7.73 3.20 13.52
CA GLY A 118 7.45 4.23 12.52
C GLY A 118 5.98 4.32 12.18
N GLU A 119 5.65 5.28 11.33
CA GLU A 119 4.27 5.54 10.91
C GLU A 119 3.73 4.39 10.06
N ILE A 120 2.57 3.86 10.47
CA ILE A 120 1.86 2.78 9.79
C ILE A 120 0.94 3.40 8.74
N GLU A 121 1.07 2.95 7.50
CA GLU A 121 0.19 3.32 6.38
C GLU A 121 -1.08 2.47 6.38
N GLU A 122 -0.91 1.16 6.56
CA GLU A 122 -2.00 0.19 6.58
C GLU A 122 -1.75 -0.89 7.62
N LEU A 123 -2.77 -1.23 8.39
CA LEU A 123 -2.77 -2.36 9.31
C LEU A 123 -3.96 -3.26 8.99
N ASN A 124 -3.68 -4.48 8.59
CA ASN A 124 -4.68 -5.51 8.31
C ASN A 124 -4.52 -6.68 9.29
N VAL A 125 -5.38 -6.74 10.28
CA VAL A 125 -5.47 -7.86 11.25
C VAL A 125 -6.41 -8.90 10.66
N VAL A 126 -5.93 -10.12 10.48
CA VAL A 126 -6.75 -11.18 9.90
C VAL A 126 -7.54 -11.88 11.01
N ASN A 127 -8.85 -11.72 10.96
CA ASN A 127 -9.77 -12.30 11.91
C ASN A 127 -10.49 -13.51 11.30
N ASP A 128 -10.87 -14.43 12.15
CA ASP A 128 -11.75 -15.52 11.79
C ASP A 128 -13.17 -15.00 11.58
N ARG A 129 -13.81 -15.39 10.47
CA ARG A 129 -15.15 -14.90 10.09
C ARG A 129 -16.25 -15.38 11.05
N ASN A 130 -16.07 -16.57 11.65
CA ASN A 130 -17.09 -17.18 12.50
C ASN A 130 -16.99 -16.70 13.93
N THR A 131 -15.75 -16.55 14.45
CA THR A 131 -15.52 -16.20 15.85
C THR A 131 -15.18 -14.74 16.08
N GLY A 132 -14.85 -13.99 15.02
CA GLY A 132 -14.39 -12.60 15.08
C GLY A 132 -12.99 -12.43 15.71
N LYS A 133 -12.37 -13.52 16.21
CA LYS A 133 -11.08 -13.50 16.88
C LYS A 133 -9.93 -13.42 15.88
N CYS A 134 -8.79 -12.85 16.30
CA CYS A 134 -7.59 -12.82 15.50
C CYS A 134 -7.09 -14.23 15.18
N LYS A 135 -6.77 -14.50 13.91
CA LYS A 135 -6.17 -15.77 13.47
C LYS A 135 -4.71 -15.95 13.89
N GLY A 136 -4.16 -15.01 14.65
CA GLY A 136 -2.78 -15.06 15.12
C GLY A 136 -1.77 -14.40 14.17
N TYR A 137 -2.22 -13.70 13.12
CA TYR A 137 -1.34 -12.99 12.19
C TYR A 137 -1.97 -11.71 11.65
N ALA A 138 -1.10 -10.79 11.25
CA ALA A 138 -1.47 -9.50 10.67
C ALA A 138 -0.47 -9.07 9.60
N PHE A 139 -0.89 -8.15 8.76
CA PHE A 139 -0.03 -7.45 7.80
C PHE A 139 0.06 -5.98 8.17
N ILE A 140 1.27 -5.45 8.23
CA ILE A 140 1.56 -4.06 8.55
C ILE A 140 2.34 -3.45 7.39
N THR A 141 1.81 -2.42 6.77
CA THR A 141 2.51 -1.63 5.76
C THR A 141 2.96 -0.32 6.40
N TYR A 142 4.28 -0.08 6.43
CA TYR A 142 4.83 1.18 6.90
C TYR A 142 4.89 2.22 5.79
N LYS A 143 4.75 3.49 6.13
CA LYS A 143 4.96 4.59 5.16
C LYS A 143 6.38 4.62 4.60
N THR A 144 7.36 4.19 5.39
CA THR A 144 8.77 4.25 4.98
C THR A 144 9.44 2.89 5.12
N ARG A 145 10.32 2.56 4.16
CA ARG A 145 11.19 1.39 4.22
C ARG A 145 12.12 1.39 5.44
N LYS A 146 12.51 2.58 5.93
CA LYS A 146 13.34 2.73 7.13
C LYS A 146 12.66 2.13 8.36
N SER A 147 11.35 2.35 8.51
CA SER A 147 10.54 1.80 9.62
C SER A 147 10.49 0.28 9.57
N ALA A 148 10.23 -0.30 8.39
CA ALA A 148 10.26 -1.74 8.19
C ALA A 148 11.63 -2.34 8.51
N LYS A 149 12.72 -1.73 8.03
CA LYS A 149 14.09 -2.15 8.36
C LYS A 149 14.42 -2.06 9.84
N LYS A 150 13.91 -1.03 10.55
CA LYS A 150 14.09 -0.87 11.99
C LYS A 150 13.45 -2.03 12.76
N LEU A 151 12.25 -2.44 12.35
CA LEU A 151 11.56 -3.59 12.92
C LEU A 151 12.29 -4.91 12.63
N LEU A 152 12.75 -5.12 11.40
CA LEU A 152 13.42 -6.36 10.97
C LEU A 152 14.80 -6.56 11.60
N LYS A 153 15.43 -5.53 12.19
CA LYS A 153 16.65 -5.71 12.99
C LYS A 153 16.40 -6.53 14.25
N ASN A 154 15.20 -6.40 14.83
CA ASN A 154 14.76 -7.19 15.98
C ASN A 154 13.37 -7.76 15.67
N PRO A 155 13.30 -8.86 14.92
CA PRO A 155 12.04 -9.37 14.36
C PRO A 155 11.12 -10.00 15.41
N ARG A 156 11.59 -10.17 16.65
CA ARG A 156 10.79 -10.68 17.77
C ARG A 156 10.28 -9.51 18.60
N VAL A 157 8.97 -9.27 18.53
CA VAL A 157 8.31 -8.16 19.22
C VAL A 157 7.25 -8.69 20.16
N ARG A 158 7.25 -8.20 21.39
CA ARG A 158 6.24 -8.58 22.39
C ARG A 158 4.96 -7.75 22.17
N VAL A 159 3.85 -8.44 21.94
CA VAL A 159 2.52 -7.83 21.85
C VAL A 159 1.66 -8.45 22.96
N GLY A 160 1.30 -7.65 23.96
CA GLY A 160 0.63 -8.16 25.17
C GLY A 160 1.46 -9.22 25.87
N ASN A 161 0.91 -10.42 26.02
CA ASN A 161 1.55 -11.54 26.70
C ASN A 161 2.30 -12.51 25.77
N ARG A 162 2.34 -12.24 24.45
CA ARG A 162 2.99 -13.11 23.47
C ARG A 162 4.15 -12.43 22.77
N ILE A 163 5.14 -13.25 22.38
CA ILE A 163 6.22 -12.84 21.50
C ILE A 163 5.79 -13.17 20.07
N THR A 164 5.75 -12.18 19.22
CA THR A 164 5.44 -12.30 17.79
C THR A 164 6.72 -12.32 16.98
N SER A 165 6.66 -12.92 15.80
CA SER A 165 7.74 -12.86 14.81
C SER A 165 7.30 -12.04 13.62
N CYS A 166 8.25 -11.26 13.09
CA CYS A 166 8.03 -10.32 11.99
C CYS A 166 8.98 -10.62 10.84
N GLN A 167 8.48 -10.62 9.61
CA GLN A 167 9.26 -10.80 8.40
C GLN A 167 8.67 -9.99 7.24
N LEU A 168 9.42 -9.78 6.17
CA LEU A 168 8.87 -9.17 4.96
C LEU A 168 7.79 -10.07 4.38
N ALA A 169 6.66 -9.48 4.01
CA ALA A 169 5.56 -10.23 3.40
C ALA A 169 5.94 -10.87 2.06
N SER A 170 6.95 -10.32 1.36
CA SER A 170 7.49 -10.84 0.11
C SER A 170 8.34 -12.10 0.28
N GLU A 171 8.86 -12.36 1.47
CA GLU A 171 9.71 -13.53 1.74
C GLU A 171 8.89 -14.80 2.00
N GLY A 172 7.55 -14.68 2.10
CA GLY A 172 6.68 -15.79 2.45
C GLY A 172 6.77 -16.20 3.93
N PRO A 173 6.00 -17.19 4.38
CA PRO A 173 6.14 -17.73 5.72
C PRO A 173 7.48 -18.47 5.83
N ALA A 174 8.33 -18.04 6.78
CA ALA A 174 9.56 -18.77 7.10
C ALA A 174 9.19 -20.21 7.47
N ALA A 175 9.86 -21.17 6.83
CA ALA A 175 9.69 -22.57 7.18
C ALA A 175 10.00 -22.75 8.69
N PRO A 176 9.16 -23.48 9.45
CA PRO A 176 9.46 -23.78 10.85
C PRO A 176 10.69 -24.65 10.92
N GLY A 177 11.86 -24.07 11.25
CA GLY A 177 13.08 -24.84 11.38
C GLY A 177 14.41 -24.11 11.18
N ALA A 178 14.44 -22.86 10.82
CA ALA A 178 15.70 -22.11 10.65
C ALA A 178 15.99 -21.21 11.87
N ALA A 179 16.10 -21.84 13.04
CA ALA A 179 16.67 -21.23 14.24
C ALA A 179 17.61 -22.26 14.84
N GLY A 180 18.85 -22.33 14.31
CA GLY A 180 19.99 -22.94 14.93
C GLY A 180 20.81 -21.89 15.65
#